data_ce2f305a580c907a7bc6c265b9763c4b
#
_entry.id   ce2f305a580c907a7bc6c265b9763c4b
#
_cell.length_a   1.000
_cell.length_b   1.000
_cell.length_c   1.000
_cell.angle_alpha   90.00
_cell.angle_beta   90.00
_cell.angle_gamma   90.00
#
_symmetry.space_group_name_H-M   'P 1'
#
loop_
_entity.id
_entity.type
_entity.pdbx_description
1 polymer ?
#
loop_
_entity_poly.entity_id
_entity_poly.type
_entity_poly.pdbx_seq_one_letter_code
_entity_poly.pdbx_strand_id
1 'polypeptide(L)'
;SDLHKYTKAEFIRDEKTEEFKYKLIHTPSQIVYSSRPHKFQEGYKIFISTTDKYSVFIDNCGMTQSIVFIICSNEEQAKKYLQILQHPLYVFINNICRWGNFNNIRILQSFPIPTIEYSGNHQELYNYFNITKEEMEYICANL
;
A
#
# COMPACT_ATOMS: atom_id res chain seq x y z
N SER A 1 0.18 -9.49 -13.53
CA SER A 1 0.54 -10.62 -14.39
C SER A 1 -0.40 -11.79 -14.17
N ASP A 2 -0.83 -12.43 -15.26
CA ASP A 2 -1.69 -13.63 -15.20
C ASP A 2 -1.02 -14.78 -14.44
N LEU A 3 0.30 -14.86 -14.51
CA LEU A 3 1.09 -15.88 -13.83
C LEU A 3 0.88 -15.85 -12.30
N HIS A 4 0.63 -14.67 -11.74
CA HIS A 4 0.55 -14.45 -10.30
C HIS A 4 -0.87 -14.17 -9.82
N LYS A 5 -1.88 -14.57 -10.57
CA LYS A 5 -3.26 -14.56 -10.06
C LYS A 5 -3.40 -15.59 -8.95
N TYR A 6 -4.05 -15.19 -7.87
CA TYR A 6 -4.26 -16.06 -6.71
C TYR A 6 -4.92 -17.41 -7.08
N THR A 7 -5.79 -17.39 -8.07
CA THR A 7 -6.52 -18.59 -8.53
C THR A 7 -5.68 -19.54 -9.39
N LYS A 8 -4.44 -19.19 -9.72
CA LYS A 8 -3.55 -20.05 -10.51
C LYS A 8 -2.87 -21.10 -9.62
N ALA A 9 -3.64 -22.13 -9.22
CA ALA A 9 -3.20 -23.16 -8.29
C ALA A 9 -1.94 -23.92 -8.74
N GLU A 10 -1.64 -23.96 -10.04
CA GLU A 10 -0.40 -24.58 -10.55
C GLU A 10 0.85 -23.89 -10.07
N PHE A 11 0.78 -22.60 -9.80
CA PHE A 11 1.95 -21.77 -9.48
C PHE A 11 1.93 -21.21 -8.06
N ILE A 12 0.83 -21.35 -7.33
CA ILE A 12 0.61 -20.70 -6.04
C ILE A 12 0.34 -21.74 -4.96
N ARG A 13 0.99 -21.58 -3.80
CA ARG A 13 0.76 -22.38 -2.59
C ARG A 13 0.71 -21.48 -1.36
N ASP A 14 -0.01 -21.92 -0.35
CA ASP A 14 -0.12 -21.16 0.91
C ASP A 14 1.13 -21.27 1.76
N GLU A 15 1.91 -22.34 1.60
CA GLU A 15 3.11 -22.59 2.37
C GLU A 15 4.37 -22.57 1.51
N LYS A 16 5.46 -22.08 2.10
CA LYS A 16 6.76 -22.05 1.44
C LYS A 16 7.35 -23.45 1.34
N THR A 17 7.81 -23.80 0.14
CA THR A 17 8.58 -25.05 -0.12
C THR A 17 9.82 -24.73 -0.97
N GLU A 18 10.65 -25.72 -1.28
CA GLU A 18 11.80 -25.52 -2.17
C GLU A 18 11.38 -25.12 -3.59
N GLU A 19 10.26 -25.66 -4.06
CA GLU A 19 9.69 -25.33 -5.37
C GLU A 19 8.91 -24.03 -5.34
N PHE A 20 8.08 -23.81 -4.31
CA PHE A 20 7.23 -22.63 -4.14
C PHE A 20 7.88 -21.70 -3.11
N LYS A 21 8.96 -21.04 -3.52
CA LYS A 21 9.80 -20.23 -2.62
C LYS A 21 9.64 -18.72 -2.76
N TYR A 22 8.99 -18.26 -3.82
CA TYR A 22 8.86 -16.82 -4.10
C TYR A 22 7.67 -16.23 -3.37
N LYS A 23 7.95 -15.45 -2.33
CA LYS A 23 6.93 -14.81 -1.49
C LYS A 23 6.13 -13.80 -2.29
N LEU A 24 4.80 -13.88 -2.16
CA LEU A 24 3.87 -12.92 -2.76
C LEU A 24 2.90 -12.43 -1.69
N ILE A 25 2.66 -11.12 -1.69
CA ILE A 25 1.59 -10.54 -0.89
C ILE A 25 0.28 -10.68 -1.67
N HIS A 26 -0.70 -11.33 -1.09
CA HIS A 26 -2.04 -11.42 -1.65
C HIS A 26 -2.96 -10.36 -1.05
N THR A 27 -3.01 -10.31 0.28
CA THR A 27 -3.67 -9.25 1.04
C THR A 27 -2.77 -8.87 2.22
N PRO A 28 -3.06 -7.81 2.96
CA PRO A 28 -2.25 -7.46 4.13
C PRO A 28 -2.09 -8.59 5.16
N SER A 29 -3.07 -9.48 5.24
CA SER A 29 -3.06 -10.61 6.19
C SER A 29 -2.78 -11.97 5.54
N GLN A 30 -2.63 -12.03 4.22
CA GLN A 30 -2.44 -13.30 3.51
C GLN A 30 -1.23 -13.26 2.59
N ILE A 31 -0.28 -14.12 2.88
CA ILE A 31 0.94 -14.32 2.10
C ILE A 31 0.85 -15.67 1.40
N VAL A 32 1.25 -15.73 0.14
CA VAL A 32 1.33 -16.98 -0.64
C VAL A 32 2.71 -17.09 -1.27
N TYR A 33 3.00 -18.25 -1.86
CA TYR A 33 4.31 -18.53 -2.46
C TYR A 33 4.13 -19.08 -3.87
N SER A 34 4.95 -18.56 -4.78
CA SER A 34 4.94 -18.98 -6.19
C SER A 34 6.15 -19.86 -6.51
N SER A 35 5.97 -20.73 -7.48
CA SER A 35 7.10 -21.50 -8.06
C SER A 35 7.92 -20.66 -9.04
N ARG A 36 7.42 -19.49 -9.44
CA ARG A 36 8.08 -18.59 -10.39
C ARG A 36 8.19 -17.20 -9.81
N PRO A 37 9.31 -16.48 -10.04
CA PRO A 37 9.44 -15.11 -9.54
C PRO A 37 8.48 -14.18 -10.25
N HIS A 38 7.98 -13.19 -9.52
CA HIS A 38 7.22 -12.08 -10.09
C HIS A 38 8.17 -11.13 -10.82
N LYS A 39 7.67 -10.42 -11.82
CA LYS A 39 8.43 -9.38 -12.52
C LYS A 39 9.04 -8.36 -11.55
N PHE A 40 8.33 -8.06 -10.47
CA PHE A 40 8.76 -7.14 -9.43
C PHE A 40 9.07 -7.88 -8.11
N GLN A 41 9.65 -9.08 -8.19
CA GLN A 41 9.97 -9.88 -7.01
C GLN A 41 10.96 -9.19 -6.08
N GLU A 42 11.97 -8.57 -6.66
CA GLU A 42 13.03 -7.89 -5.92
C GLU A 42 12.76 -6.40 -5.75
N GLY A 43 13.32 -5.81 -4.68
CA GLY A 43 13.25 -4.39 -4.41
C GLY A 43 12.15 -4.01 -3.43
N TYR A 44 12.41 -2.95 -2.67
CA TYR A 44 11.47 -2.44 -1.68
C TYR A 44 10.26 -1.82 -2.33
N LYS A 45 9.09 -2.15 -1.79
CA LYS A 45 7.80 -1.65 -2.26
C LYS A 45 6.91 -1.29 -1.08
N ILE A 46 6.06 -0.33 -1.30
CA ILE A 46 4.94 -0.05 -0.42
C ILE A 46 3.73 -0.75 -0.99
N PHE A 47 3.05 -1.52 -0.16
CA PHE A 47 1.81 -2.20 -0.51
C PHE A 47 0.63 -1.48 0.11
N ILE A 48 -0.44 -1.33 -0.67
CA ILE A 48 -1.67 -0.68 -0.23
C ILE A 48 -2.82 -1.64 -0.48
N SER A 49 -3.61 -1.90 0.56
CA SER A 49 -4.78 -2.77 0.47
C SER A 49 -5.81 -2.23 -0.52
N THR A 50 -6.37 -3.11 -1.35
CA THR A 50 -7.49 -2.78 -2.24
C THR A 50 -8.83 -3.21 -1.64
N THR A 51 -8.82 -3.99 -0.58
CA THR A 51 -10.01 -4.51 0.07
C THR A 51 -10.03 -4.11 1.54
N ASP A 52 -11.21 -4.07 2.14
CA ASP A 52 -11.35 -3.76 3.55
C ASP A 52 -10.77 -2.40 3.94
N LYS A 53 -10.20 -2.36 5.14
CA LYS A 53 -9.62 -1.17 5.73
C LYS A 53 -8.36 -0.75 4.98
N TYR A 54 -8.18 0.55 4.80
CA TYR A 54 -6.94 1.13 4.28
C TYR A 54 -5.75 0.66 5.13
N SER A 55 -4.81 0.02 4.50
CA SER A 55 -3.61 -0.51 5.13
C SER A 55 -2.42 -0.32 4.20
N VAL A 56 -1.32 0.22 4.75
CA VAL A 56 -0.10 0.52 4.00
C VAL A 56 1.08 -0.10 4.74
N PHE A 57 1.91 -0.86 4.04
CA PHE A 57 3.09 -1.50 4.64
C PHE A 57 4.21 -1.69 3.63
N ILE A 58 5.43 -1.95 4.12
CA ILE A 58 6.63 -2.15 3.31
C ILE A 58 6.99 -3.64 3.26
N ASP A 59 7.37 -4.12 2.09
CA ASP A 59 8.01 -5.43 1.96
C ASP A 59 8.92 -5.44 0.72
N ASN A 60 9.78 -6.44 0.66
CA ASN A 60 10.68 -6.69 -0.46
C ASN A 60 10.34 -8.05 -1.06
N CYS A 61 9.21 -8.12 -1.73
CA CYS A 61 8.72 -9.35 -2.35
C CYS A 61 7.78 -9.03 -3.52
N GLY A 62 7.27 -10.06 -4.18
CA GLY A 62 6.27 -9.91 -5.22
C GLY A 62 4.85 -9.80 -4.66
N MET A 63 3.87 -9.83 -5.54
CA MET A 63 2.47 -9.67 -5.18
C MET A 63 1.56 -10.41 -6.17
N THR A 64 0.30 -10.60 -5.75
CA THR A 64 -0.78 -11.03 -6.65
C THR A 64 -1.53 -9.82 -7.19
N GLN A 65 -2.53 -10.06 -8.03
CA GLN A 65 -3.34 -8.98 -8.60
C GLN A 65 -4.26 -8.29 -7.59
N SER A 66 -4.32 -8.79 -6.35
CA SER A 66 -5.28 -8.30 -5.34
C SER A 66 -4.75 -7.18 -4.46
N ILE A 67 -3.57 -6.66 -4.74
CA ILE A 67 -2.96 -5.58 -3.95
C ILE A 67 -2.28 -4.57 -4.87
N VAL A 68 -2.27 -3.32 -4.42
CA VAL A 68 -1.59 -2.20 -5.11
C VAL A 68 -0.21 -2.01 -4.51
N PHE A 69 0.75 -1.60 -5.32
CA PHE A 69 2.11 -1.39 -4.86
C PHE A 69 2.76 -0.15 -5.48
N ILE A 70 3.74 0.39 -4.76
CA ILE A 70 4.59 1.49 -5.23
C ILE A 70 6.03 1.02 -5.13
N ILE A 71 6.76 1.09 -6.24
CA ILE A 71 8.19 0.74 -6.28
C ILE A 71 9.01 1.87 -5.66
N CYS A 72 9.91 1.52 -4.74
CA CYS A 72 10.80 2.47 -4.10
C CYS A 72 12.25 2.20 -4.49
N SER A 73 13.07 3.24 -4.49
CA SER A 73 14.49 3.14 -4.85
C SER A 73 15.30 2.36 -3.81
N ASN A 74 14.92 2.46 -2.54
CA ASN A 74 15.59 1.82 -1.42
C ASN A 74 14.65 1.78 -0.21
N GLU A 75 15.11 1.15 0.87
CA GLU A 75 14.32 1.02 2.11
C GLU A 75 14.02 2.37 2.76
N GLU A 76 14.98 3.29 2.72
CA GLU A 76 14.83 4.63 3.32
C GLU A 76 13.72 5.41 2.63
N GLN A 77 13.67 5.41 1.30
CA GLN A 77 12.59 6.03 0.53
C GLN A 77 11.24 5.38 0.84
N ALA A 78 11.21 4.05 0.96
CA ALA A 78 9.99 3.32 1.29
C ALA A 78 9.45 3.75 2.67
N LYS A 79 10.33 3.86 3.67
CA LYS A 79 9.93 4.31 5.02
C LYS A 79 9.40 5.75 5.02
N LYS A 80 10.03 6.62 4.25
CA LYS A 80 9.60 8.01 4.11
C LYS A 80 8.18 8.10 3.51
N TYR A 81 7.96 7.41 2.40
CA TYR A 81 6.65 7.39 1.76
C TYR A 81 5.58 6.69 2.60
N LEU A 82 5.98 5.67 3.37
CA LEU A 82 5.06 4.99 4.27
C LEU A 82 4.47 5.95 5.31
N GLN A 83 5.32 6.77 5.95
CA GLN A 83 4.87 7.76 6.92
C GLN A 83 3.87 8.75 6.32
N ILE A 84 4.15 9.20 5.10
CA ILE A 84 3.26 10.13 4.38
C ILE A 84 1.91 9.46 4.10
N LEU A 85 1.93 8.25 3.54
CA LEU A 85 0.70 7.54 3.15
C LEU A 85 -0.14 7.09 4.35
N GLN A 86 0.45 6.97 5.53
CA GLN A 86 -0.26 6.67 6.77
C GLN A 86 -0.83 7.91 7.47
N HIS A 87 -0.56 9.10 6.95
CA HIS A 87 -1.07 10.34 7.52
C HIS A 87 -2.61 10.36 7.52
N PRO A 88 -3.25 10.87 8.58
CA PRO A 88 -4.71 10.93 8.68
C PRO A 88 -5.43 11.52 7.49
N LEU A 89 -4.84 12.51 6.82
CA LEU A 89 -5.41 13.11 5.61
C LEU A 89 -5.60 12.08 4.49
N TYR A 90 -4.60 11.25 4.24
CA TYR A 90 -4.66 10.21 3.20
C TYR A 90 -5.66 9.12 3.58
N VAL A 91 -5.68 8.70 4.84
CA VAL A 91 -6.65 7.74 5.37
C VAL A 91 -8.08 8.28 5.18
N PHE A 92 -8.30 9.53 5.54
CA PHE A 92 -9.60 10.20 5.40
C PHE A 92 -10.04 10.26 3.94
N ILE A 93 -9.19 10.72 3.03
CA ILE A 93 -9.50 10.81 1.60
C ILE A 93 -9.85 9.44 1.04
N ASN A 94 -9.06 8.42 1.37
CA ASN A 94 -9.35 7.06 0.93
C ASN A 94 -10.72 6.60 1.44
N ASN A 95 -11.02 6.84 2.71
CA ASN A 95 -12.27 6.40 3.33
C ASN A 95 -13.51 7.03 2.68
N ILE A 96 -13.46 8.33 2.36
CA ILE A 96 -14.60 9.00 1.72
C ILE A 96 -14.74 8.66 0.24
N CYS A 97 -13.67 8.19 -0.40
CA CYS A 97 -13.66 7.82 -1.82
C CYS A 97 -13.85 6.32 -2.05
N ARG A 98 -14.00 5.54 -0.99
CA ARG A 98 -14.22 4.09 -1.11
C ARG A 98 -15.56 3.80 -1.76
N TRP A 99 -15.57 2.71 -2.53
CA TRP A 99 -16.80 2.20 -3.10
C TRP A 99 -17.07 0.79 -2.52
N GLY A 100 -18.07 0.71 -1.66
CA GLY A 100 -18.33 -0.52 -0.91
C GLY A 100 -17.14 -0.88 -0.01
N ASN A 101 -16.66 -2.12 -0.12
CA ASN A 101 -15.52 -2.61 0.65
C ASN A 101 -14.18 -2.50 -0.09
N PHE A 102 -14.15 -1.77 -1.21
CA PHE A 102 -12.94 -1.67 -2.04
C PHE A 102 -12.35 -0.27 -2.00
N ASN A 103 -11.04 -0.19 -1.85
CA ASN A 103 -10.30 1.05 -2.04
C ASN A 103 -10.19 1.33 -3.54
N ASN A 104 -10.41 2.58 -3.92
CA ASN A 104 -10.40 2.99 -5.31
C ASN A 104 -8.97 3.18 -5.80
N ILE A 105 -8.50 2.31 -6.69
CA ILE A 105 -7.12 2.38 -7.21
C ILE A 105 -6.82 3.72 -7.89
N ARG A 106 -7.78 4.32 -8.58
CA ARG A 106 -7.58 5.62 -9.24
C ARG A 106 -7.35 6.73 -8.23
N ILE A 107 -8.03 6.67 -7.08
CA ILE A 107 -7.80 7.60 -5.98
C ILE A 107 -6.43 7.38 -5.38
N LEU A 108 -6.04 6.12 -5.13
CA LEU A 108 -4.71 5.80 -4.62
C LEU A 108 -3.61 6.27 -5.56
N GLN A 109 -3.80 6.11 -6.87
CA GLN A 109 -2.84 6.56 -7.89
C GLN A 109 -2.75 8.09 -7.96
N SER A 110 -3.78 8.81 -7.55
CA SER A 110 -3.81 10.28 -7.57
C SER A 110 -3.28 10.92 -6.28
N PHE A 111 -2.92 10.14 -5.28
CA PHE A 111 -2.38 10.67 -4.02
C PHE A 111 -1.07 11.43 -4.31
N PRO A 112 -1.01 12.73 -3.95
CA PRO A 112 0.20 13.52 -4.16
C PRO A 112 1.28 13.12 -3.14
N ILE A 113 2.52 13.06 -3.60
CA ILE A 113 3.67 12.89 -2.71
C ILE A 113 4.27 14.28 -2.47
N PRO A 114 4.19 14.82 -1.24
CA PRO A 114 4.73 16.16 -0.96
C PRO A 114 6.24 16.20 -1.10
N THR A 115 6.76 17.35 -1.48
CA THR A 115 8.19 17.56 -1.70
C THR A 115 8.94 17.97 -0.42
N ILE A 116 8.24 18.17 0.69
CA ILE A 116 8.84 18.54 1.96
C ILE A 116 9.53 17.37 2.67
N GLU A 117 10.49 17.68 3.53
CA GLU A 117 11.04 16.71 4.47
C GLU A 117 10.05 16.49 5.60
N TYR A 118 9.34 15.38 5.56
CA TYR A 118 8.31 15.03 6.55
C TYR A 118 8.96 14.33 7.74
N SER A 119 8.84 14.93 8.94
CA SER A 119 9.45 14.39 10.16
C SER A 119 8.56 13.40 10.93
N GLY A 120 7.31 13.23 10.51
CA GLY A 120 6.31 12.43 11.22
C GLY A 120 5.31 13.29 12.02
N ASN A 121 5.53 14.59 12.11
CA ASN A 121 4.58 15.52 12.74
C ASN A 121 3.43 15.81 11.77
N HIS A 122 2.22 15.39 12.11
CA HIS A 122 1.04 15.52 11.25
C HIS A 122 0.77 16.96 10.82
N GLN A 123 1.08 17.94 11.65
CA GLN A 123 0.83 19.36 11.35
C GLN A 123 1.61 19.81 10.10
N GLU A 124 2.76 19.24 9.83
CA GLU A 124 3.58 19.59 8.66
C GLU A 124 2.82 19.35 7.36
N LEU A 125 2.14 18.20 7.24
CA LEU A 125 1.35 17.89 6.04
C LEU A 125 0.06 18.68 5.96
N TYR A 126 -0.59 18.95 7.08
CA TYR A 126 -1.75 19.83 7.09
C TYR A 126 -1.38 21.23 6.61
N ASN A 127 -0.23 21.75 7.05
CA ASN A 127 0.26 23.05 6.59
C ASN A 127 0.64 23.03 5.12
N TYR A 128 1.30 21.97 4.66
CA TYR A 128 1.70 21.82 3.26
C TYR A 128 0.49 21.89 2.31
N PHE A 129 -0.61 21.25 2.67
CA PHE A 129 -1.83 21.23 1.87
C PHE A 129 -2.80 22.35 2.21
N ASN A 130 -2.41 23.30 3.05
CA ASN A 130 -3.26 24.43 3.49
C ASN A 130 -4.58 23.98 4.13
N ILE A 131 -4.53 22.89 4.90
CA ILE A 131 -5.69 22.40 5.63
C ILE A 131 -5.94 23.29 6.84
N THR A 132 -7.15 23.81 6.97
CA THR A 132 -7.54 24.67 8.10
C THR A 132 -7.66 23.86 9.39
N LYS A 133 -7.63 24.56 10.53
CA LYS A 133 -7.85 23.91 11.83
C LYS A 133 -9.20 23.20 11.90
N GLU A 134 -10.24 23.82 11.38
CA GLU A 134 -11.59 23.24 11.34
C GLU A 134 -11.63 21.98 10.48
N GLU A 135 -10.98 22.00 9.32
CA GLU A 135 -10.87 20.84 8.44
C GLU A 135 -10.08 19.72 9.10
N MET A 136 -8.97 20.03 9.78
CA MET A 136 -8.17 19.06 10.52
C MET A 136 -8.98 18.38 11.62
N GLU A 137 -9.75 19.16 12.40
CA GLU A 137 -10.63 18.63 13.43
C GLU A 137 -11.70 17.71 12.85
N TYR A 138 -12.27 18.08 11.71
CA TYR A 138 -13.26 17.27 11.00
C TYR A 138 -12.64 15.94 10.52
N ILE A 139 -11.45 15.98 9.94
CA ILE A 139 -10.72 14.78 9.49
C ILE A 139 -10.49 13.84 10.67
N CYS A 140 -9.96 14.33 11.77
CA CYS A 140 -9.66 13.52 12.94
C CYS A 140 -10.91 12.92 13.58
N ALA A 141 -12.04 13.62 13.53
CA ALA A 141 -13.31 13.13 14.06
C ALA A 141 -13.96 12.05 13.18
N ASN A 142 -13.54 11.92 11.93
CA ASN A 142 -14.17 11.01 10.94
C ASN A 142 -13.22 9.94 10.40
N LEU A 143 -12.19 9.64 11.13
CA LEU A 143 -11.28 8.54 10.78
C LEU A 143 -11.86 7.16 11.13
#